data_30976ef4ad19d92b342d5436896e6176
#
_entry.id   30976ef4ad19d92b342d5436896e6176
#
_cell.length_a   1.000
_cell.length_b   1.000
_cell.length_c   1.000
_cell.angle_alpha   90.00
_cell.angle_beta   90.00
_cell.angle_gamma   90.00
#
_symmetry.space_group_name_H-M   'P 1'
#
loop_
_entity.id
_entity.type
_entity.pdbx_description
1 polymer ?
#
loop_
_entity_poly.entity_id
_entity_poly.type
_entity_poly.pdbx_seq_one_letter_code
_entity_poly.pdbx_strand_id
1 'polypeptide(L)'
;MSRQIFRGFAAVLTLAFAAALAFAGPASSKTKQAKPAAKAEQSGAASADTTKTGKPSQLASYGDWGVFLAQGEKSKTCYALATPKDRVPPELKRDPAYVFIANRPGENVREEVSIIMGFPMKEGSGRAEIAGSGFALIAKGANAWIKNQAEEAKFVDALKKGSKLVVKASSLRGHVTTDSYSLAGLAQALERVEKECP
;
A
#
# COMPACT_ATOMS: atom_id res chain seq x y z
N MET A 1 -55.79 8.66 -17.89
CA MET A 1 -55.84 8.72 -19.36
C MET A 1 -54.38 8.80 -19.81
N SER A 2 -53.76 7.93 -20.53
CA SER A 2 -54.09 6.89 -21.48
C SER A 2 -53.01 5.79 -21.42
N ARG A 3 -53.45 4.56 -21.46
CA ARG A 3 -52.70 3.33 -21.68
C ARG A 3 -52.13 3.32 -23.10
N GLN A 4 -50.94 2.78 -23.33
CA GLN A 4 -50.64 1.98 -24.52
C GLN A 4 -49.74 0.80 -24.14
N ILE A 5 -50.26 -0.35 -24.42
CA ILE A 5 -49.72 -1.69 -24.41
C ILE A 5 -49.18 -1.98 -25.80
N PHE A 6 -47.96 -2.52 -25.94
CA PHE A 6 -47.60 -3.26 -27.16
C PHE A 6 -46.96 -4.59 -26.77
N ARG A 7 -47.65 -5.63 -27.20
CA ARG A 7 -47.33 -7.06 -27.15
C ARG A 7 -46.63 -7.47 -28.45
N GLY A 8 -45.76 -8.49 -28.29
CA GLY A 8 -45.55 -9.54 -29.32
C GLY A 8 -44.25 -9.34 -30.10
N PHE A 9 -43.34 -10.31 -30.13
CA PHE A 9 -43.41 -11.54 -30.94
C PHE A 9 -42.28 -12.49 -30.56
N ALA A 10 -42.61 -13.73 -30.44
CA ALA A 10 -41.71 -14.87 -30.32
C ALA A 10 -41.17 -15.27 -31.69
N ALA A 11 -39.93 -15.72 -31.76
CA ALA A 11 -39.48 -16.64 -32.80
C ALA A 11 -38.38 -17.56 -32.28
N VAL A 12 -38.72 -18.79 -32.19
CA VAL A 12 -37.91 -20.00 -31.97
C VAL A 12 -37.12 -20.28 -33.25
N LEU A 13 -35.84 -20.58 -33.16
CA LEU A 13 -35.15 -21.38 -34.16
C LEU A 13 -34.07 -22.24 -33.53
N THR A 14 -34.37 -23.51 -33.44
CA THR A 14 -33.50 -24.67 -33.15
C THR A 14 -32.65 -25.01 -34.38
N LEU A 15 -31.34 -25.21 -34.21
CA LEU A 15 -30.58 -26.09 -35.11
C LEU A 15 -29.50 -26.82 -34.31
N ALA A 16 -29.70 -28.14 -34.24
CA ALA A 16 -28.72 -29.13 -33.78
C ALA A 16 -27.74 -29.45 -34.92
N PHE A 17 -26.44 -29.53 -34.60
CA PHE A 17 -25.51 -30.30 -35.43
C PHE A 17 -24.51 -31.04 -34.52
N ALA A 18 -24.67 -32.35 -34.53
CA ALA A 18 -23.73 -33.30 -33.96
C ALA A 18 -22.66 -33.65 -35.02
N ALA A 19 -21.40 -33.66 -34.65
CA ALA A 19 -20.39 -34.46 -35.33
C ALA A 19 -19.32 -34.90 -34.35
N ALA A 20 -19.32 -36.17 -34.01
CA ALA A 20 -18.26 -36.89 -33.32
C ALA A 20 -17.13 -37.21 -34.29
N LEU A 21 -15.89 -37.02 -33.90
CA LEU A 21 -14.72 -37.70 -34.44
C LEU A 21 -13.75 -38.04 -33.32
N ALA A 22 -13.70 -39.32 -33.02
CA ALA A 22 -12.71 -39.96 -32.17
C ALA A 22 -11.38 -40.10 -32.95
N PHE A 23 -10.26 -39.75 -32.29
CA PHE A 23 -8.96 -40.30 -32.67
C PHE A 23 -8.22 -40.77 -31.41
N ALA A 24 -7.88 -42.06 -31.48
CA ALA A 24 -7.17 -42.80 -30.45
C ALA A 24 -5.64 -42.69 -30.62
N GLY A 25 -4.94 -42.52 -29.51
CA GLY A 25 -3.68 -43.03 -29.08
C GLY A 25 -2.39 -42.65 -29.81
N PRO A 26 -1.17 -42.92 -29.28
CA PRO A 26 -0.84 -43.83 -28.19
C PRO A 26 0.05 -43.24 -27.05
N ALA A 27 0.24 -44.06 -26.05
CA ALA A 27 1.06 -43.91 -24.86
C ALA A 27 2.57 -43.86 -25.15
N SER A 28 3.30 -43.18 -24.29
CA SER A 28 4.64 -43.49 -23.73
C SER A 28 5.31 -42.15 -23.35
N SER A 29 5.83 -41.89 -22.22
CA SER A 29 6.79 -42.52 -21.37
C SER A 29 6.97 -41.67 -20.09
N LYS A 30 7.12 -42.35 -18.98
CA LYS A 30 7.56 -41.78 -17.68
C LYS A 30 8.94 -41.17 -17.83
N THR A 31 9.05 -39.89 -17.55
CA THR A 31 10.35 -39.33 -17.12
C THR A 31 10.14 -38.61 -15.79
N LYS A 32 10.72 -39.17 -14.73
CA LYS A 32 10.91 -38.53 -13.44
C LYS A 32 11.79 -37.32 -13.69
N GLN A 33 11.28 -36.13 -13.49
CA GLN A 33 12.09 -34.94 -13.41
C GLN A 33 11.91 -34.30 -12.05
N ALA A 34 13.05 -34.12 -11.40
CA ALA A 34 13.23 -33.60 -10.06
C ALA A 34 12.66 -32.18 -9.94
N LYS A 35 12.04 -31.94 -8.79
CA LYS A 35 11.54 -30.66 -8.32
C LYS A 35 12.73 -29.70 -8.07
N PRO A 36 12.84 -28.57 -8.77
CA PRO A 36 13.69 -27.48 -8.28
C PRO A 36 12.92 -26.71 -7.21
N ALA A 37 13.53 -26.55 -6.05
CA ALA A 37 13.07 -25.65 -4.99
C ALA A 37 13.01 -24.23 -5.53
N ALA A 38 11.82 -23.67 -5.68
CA ALA A 38 11.62 -22.27 -5.99
C ALA A 38 11.96 -21.44 -4.75
N LYS A 39 13.12 -20.81 -4.79
CA LYS A 39 13.54 -19.73 -3.92
C LYS A 39 12.59 -18.56 -4.15
N ALA A 40 11.84 -18.19 -3.12
CA ALA A 40 10.98 -17.01 -3.15
C ALA A 40 11.87 -15.77 -3.25
N GLU A 41 11.96 -15.19 -4.43
CA GLU A 41 12.47 -13.85 -4.62
C GLU A 41 11.37 -12.86 -4.23
N GLN A 42 11.60 -12.18 -3.11
CA GLN A 42 10.86 -11.00 -2.72
C GLN A 42 11.17 -9.86 -3.70
N SER A 43 10.32 -9.70 -4.70
CA SER A 43 10.31 -8.52 -5.53
C SER A 43 9.31 -7.52 -4.96
N GLY A 44 9.78 -6.61 -4.14
CA GLY A 44 9.08 -5.44 -3.65
C GLY A 44 9.86 -4.20 -4.01
N ALA A 45 9.83 -3.79 -5.28
CA ALA A 45 10.47 -2.56 -5.71
C ALA A 45 9.50 -1.40 -5.53
N ALA A 46 9.71 -0.59 -4.48
CA ALA A 46 9.33 0.80 -4.49
C ALA A 46 10.32 1.52 -5.42
N SER A 47 9.85 2.01 -6.56
CA SER A 47 10.64 2.85 -7.46
C SER A 47 10.88 4.20 -6.80
N ALA A 48 11.97 4.32 -6.07
CA ALA A 48 12.64 5.58 -5.80
C ALA A 48 13.90 5.60 -6.66
N ASP A 49 14.15 6.73 -7.26
CA ASP A 49 15.28 7.09 -8.11
C ASP A 49 16.59 6.39 -7.69
N THR A 50 17.19 5.65 -8.65
CA THR A 50 18.32 4.74 -8.42
C THR A 50 19.63 5.52 -8.42
N THR A 51 19.87 6.33 -7.43
CA THR A 51 21.23 6.62 -6.98
C THR A 51 21.65 5.48 -6.07
N LYS A 52 22.84 4.91 -6.24
CA LYS A 52 23.42 3.79 -5.51
C LYS A 52 23.28 3.95 -3.99
N THR A 53 22.10 3.65 -3.47
CA THR A 53 21.80 3.70 -2.04
C THR A 53 22.10 2.33 -1.47
N GLY A 54 22.93 2.28 -0.46
CA GLY A 54 23.16 1.06 0.32
C GLY A 54 21.82 0.55 0.88
N LYS A 55 21.70 -0.77 1.05
CA LYS A 55 20.49 -1.38 1.63
C LYS A 55 20.20 -0.73 2.99
N PRO A 56 18.95 -0.29 3.27
CA PRO A 56 18.62 0.29 4.57
C PRO A 56 18.96 -0.63 5.73
N SER A 57 19.57 -0.09 6.77
CA SER A 57 19.87 -0.80 8.01
C SER A 57 18.87 -0.43 9.09
N GLN A 58 18.35 -1.41 9.82
CA GLN A 58 17.51 -1.17 10.98
C GLN A 58 18.39 -0.80 12.18
N LEU A 59 18.11 0.34 12.79
CA LEU A 59 18.85 0.87 13.94
C LEU A 59 18.22 0.47 15.27
N ALA A 60 16.87 0.43 15.33
CA ALA A 60 16.11 0.17 16.54
C ALA A 60 14.67 -0.24 16.23
N SER A 61 13.94 -0.70 17.26
CA SER A 61 12.49 -0.90 17.24
C SER A 61 11.89 -0.39 18.54
N TYR A 62 10.74 0.28 18.44
CA TYR A 62 9.97 0.82 19.57
C TYR A 62 8.50 0.47 19.34
N GLY A 63 7.97 -0.47 20.12
CA GLY A 63 6.61 -0.96 19.92
C GLY A 63 6.39 -1.46 18.49
N ASP A 64 5.50 -0.79 17.77
CA ASP A 64 5.13 -1.15 16.39
C ASP A 64 5.93 -0.39 15.31
N TRP A 65 6.95 0.38 15.72
CA TRP A 65 7.76 1.22 14.84
C TRP A 65 9.21 0.77 14.77
N GLY A 66 9.69 0.50 13.56
CA GLY A 66 11.11 0.30 13.29
C GLY A 66 11.79 1.63 12.91
N VAL A 67 13.04 1.84 13.33
CA VAL A 67 13.88 2.97 12.90
C VAL A 67 14.96 2.46 11.96
N PHE A 68 15.11 3.14 10.83
CA PHE A 68 16.01 2.73 9.75
C PHE A 68 16.90 3.89 9.31
N LEU A 69 18.09 3.52 8.85
CA LEU A 69 19.05 4.41 8.19
C LEU A 69 19.26 3.90 6.75
N ALA A 70 18.98 4.75 5.78
CA ALA A 70 19.42 4.58 4.40
C ALA A 70 20.54 5.59 4.13
N GLN A 71 21.70 5.08 3.67
CA GLN A 71 22.88 5.89 3.41
C GLN A 71 23.30 5.71 1.96
N GLY A 72 23.28 6.79 1.20
CA GLY A 72 23.84 6.91 -0.13
C GLY A 72 25.20 7.61 -0.10
N GLU A 73 25.82 7.75 -1.25
CA GLU A 73 27.16 8.41 -1.35
C GLU A 73 27.14 9.88 -0.87
N LYS A 74 26.04 10.58 -1.05
CA LYS A 74 25.88 12.01 -0.70
C LYS A 74 24.62 12.32 0.09
N SER A 75 23.82 11.30 0.44
CA SER A 75 22.54 11.46 1.12
C SER A 75 22.45 10.54 2.32
N LYS A 76 21.88 11.06 3.39
CA LYS A 76 21.53 10.31 4.59
C LYS A 76 20.06 10.51 4.87
N THR A 77 19.32 9.41 5.01
CA THR A 77 17.90 9.42 5.35
C THR A 77 17.68 8.53 6.56
N CYS A 78 17.13 9.08 7.62
CA CYS A 78 16.64 8.32 8.76
C CYS A 78 15.11 8.35 8.75
N TYR A 79 14.48 7.21 9.02
CA TYR A 79 13.02 7.15 9.04
C TYR A 79 12.49 6.17 10.06
N ALA A 80 11.34 6.49 10.63
CA ALA A 80 10.50 5.55 11.35
C ALA A 80 9.50 4.94 10.37
N LEU A 81 9.24 3.63 10.52
CA LEU A 81 8.34 2.86 9.66
C LEU A 81 7.43 1.97 10.49
N ALA A 82 6.14 1.95 10.15
CA ALA A 82 5.17 0.98 10.65
C ALA A 82 4.37 0.34 9.53
N THR A 83 3.91 -0.90 9.80
CA THR A 83 2.92 -1.62 8.99
C THR A 83 1.54 -1.54 9.66
N PRO A 84 0.44 -1.63 8.90
CA PRO A 84 -0.88 -1.63 9.49
C PRO A 84 -1.14 -2.88 10.32
N LYS A 85 -1.87 -2.73 11.42
CA LYS A 85 -2.38 -3.83 12.27
C LYS A 85 -3.61 -4.49 11.65
N ASP A 86 -4.46 -3.68 11.01
CA ASP A 86 -5.65 -4.14 10.31
C ASP A 86 -5.75 -3.50 8.94
N ARG A 87 -6.26 -4.27 7.99
CA ARG A 87 -6.52 -3.84 6.62
C ARG A 87 -7.88 -4.31 6.17
N VAL A 88 -8.83 -3.39 6.06
CA VAL A 88 -10.24 -3.66 5.73
C VAL A 88 -10.56 -3.15 4.33
N PRO A 89 -11.27 -3.90 3.51
CA PRO A 89 -11.70 -5.27 3.71
C PRO A 89 -10.54 -6.29 3.57
N PRO A 90 -10.52 -7.37 4.36
CA PRO A 90 -9.38 -8.31 4.42
C PRO A 90 -9.26 -9.19 3.17
N GLU A 91 -10.33 -9.41 2.44
CA GLU A 91 -10.36 -10.22 1.23
C GLU A 91 -9.70 -9.56 0.01
N LEU A 92 -9.48 -8.24 0.05
CA LEU A 92 -8.81 -7.53 -1.04
C LEU A 92 -7.31 -7.84 -1.04
N LYS A 93 -6.85 -8.42 -2.14
CA LYS A 93 -5.42 -8.61 -2.38
C LYS A 93 -4.78 -7.26 -2.69
N ARG A 94 -3.89 -6.82 -1.80
CA ARG A 94 -3.17 -5.54 -1.87
C ARG A 94 -1.70 -5.78 -1.59
N ASP A 95 -0.83 -5.02 -2.20
CA ASP A 95 0.58 -5.00 -1.84
C ASP A 95 0.76 -4.50 -0.40
N PRO A 96 1.93 -4.71 0.22
CA PRO A 96 2.22 -4.20 1.55
C PRO A 96 1.96 -2.70 1.68
N ALA A 97 1.48 -2.26 2.85
CA ALA A 97 1.22 -0.88 3.19
C ALA A 97 2.13 -0.43 4.32
N TYR A 98 2.49 0.86 4.31
CA TYR A 98 3.43 1.43 5.25
C TYR A 98 3.09 2.87 5.58
N VAL A 99 3.47 3.31 6.76
CA VAL A 99 3.62 4.73 7.11
C VAL A 99 5.09 4.98 7.40
N PHE A 100 5.64 6.02 6.77
CA PHE A 100 7.01 6.48 6.97
C PHE A 100 6.98 7.89 7.54
N ILE A 101 7.90 8.17 8.46
CA ILE A 101 8.20 9.54 8.92
C ILE A 101 9.70 9.71 8.82
N ALA A 102 10.16 10.60 7.95
CA ALA A 102 11.54 10.67 7.51
C ALA A 102 12.19 12.04 7.76
N ASN A 103 13.48 11.99 8.15
CA ASN A 103 14.39 13.12 8.13
C ASN A 103 15.44 12.94 7.03
N ARG A 104 15.64 13.98 6.22
CA ARG A 104 16.67 14.06 5.18
C ARG A 104 17.46 15.37 5.36
N PRO A 105 18.50 15.39 6.22
CA PRO A 105 19.25 16.61 6.53
C PRO A 105 19.84 17.31 5.29
N GLY A 106 20.33 16.54 4.33
CA GLY A 106 20.88 17.06 3.07
C GLY A 106 19.88 17.80 2.18
N GLU A 107 18.57 17.57 2.39
CA GLU A 107 17.46 18.21 1.68
C GLU A 107 16.70 19.21 2.57
N ASN A 108 17.15 19.39 3.80
CA ASN A 108 16.47 20.21 4.83
C ASN A 108 15.01 19.74 5.09
N VAL A 109 14.77 18.42 4.99
CA VAL A 109 13.46 17.80 5.25
C VAL A 109 13.43 17.21 6.65
N ARG A 110 12.39 17.55 7.41
CA ARG A 110 12.14 17.07 8.78
C ARG A 110 10.75 16.51 8.89
N GLU A 111 10.63 15.36 9.55
CA GLU A 111 9.37 14.72 9.91
C GLU A 111 8.37 14.61 8.74
N GLU A 112 8.85 14.48 7.50
CA GLU A 112 7.98 14.28 6.35
C GLU A 112 7.23 12.95 6.45
N VAL A 113 5.90 13.02 6.43
CA VAL A 113 5.05 11.84 6.52
C VAL A 113 4.64 11.38 5.13
N SER A 114 4.94 10.13 4.81
CA SER A 114 4.46 9.47 3.59
C SER A 114 3.75 8.16 3.92
N ILE A 115 2.67 7.88 3.21
CA ILE A 115 1.81 6.73 3.41
C ILE A 115 1.76 5.93 2.12
N ILE A 116 2.06 4.64 2.19
CA ILE A 116 1.94 3.71 1.05
C ILE A 116 0.76 2.79 1.33
N MET A 117 -0.25 2.78 0.44
CA MET A 117 -1.47 1.99 0.61
C MET A 117 -1.42 0.62 -0.06
N GLY A 118 -0.38 0.36 -0.89
CA GLY A 118 -0.23 -0.89 -1.62
C GLY A 118 -1.22 -1.06 -2.78
N PHE A 119 -1.79 0.03 -3.29
CA PHE A 119 -2.63 0.06 -4.49
C PHE A 119 -2.75 1.50 -5.02
N PRO A 120 -2.98 1.70 -6.33
CA PRO A 120 -3.23 3.02 -6.89
C PRO A 120 -4.55 3.61 -6.37
N MET A 121 -4.45 4.76 -5.71
CA MET A 121 -5.58 5.46 -5.10
C MET A 121 -6.29 6.37 -6.09
N LYS A 122 -7.62 6.52 -5.92
CA LYS A 122 -8.40 7.55 -6.58
C LYS A 122 -8.02 8.91 -5.98
N GLU A 123 -7.77 9.89 -6.83
CA GLU A 123 -7.43 11.24 -6.40
C GLU A 123 -8.51 11.83 -5.47
N GLY A 124 -8.08 12.56 -4.44
CA GLY A 124 -8.97 13.19 -3.46
C GLY A 124 -9.70 12.25 -2.51
N SER A 125 -9.50 10.93 -2.62
CA SER A 125 -10.16 9.94 -1.74
C SER A 125 -9.42 9.67 -0.45
N GLY A 126 -8.13 10.05 -0.36
CA GLY A 126 -7.27 9.77 0.78
C GLY A 126 -7.59 10.63 2.00
N ARG A 127 -7.71 9.99 3.17
CA ARG A 127 -7.96 10.65 4.45
C ARG A 127 -7.28 9.90 5.58
N ALA A 128 -6.64 10.65 6.47
CA ALA A 128 -6.05 10.14 7.71
C ALA A 128 -6.87 10.66 8.90
N GLU A 129 -7.07 9.84 9.92
CA GLU A 129 -7.82 10.17 11.13
C GLU A 129 -7.01 9.76 12.37
N ILE A 130 -6.88 10.66 13.35
CA ILE A 130 -6.21 10.43 14.63
C ILE A 130 -7.07 11.06 15.72
N ALA A 131 -7.51 10.27 16.70
CA ALA A 131 -8.30 10.76 17.84
C ALA A 131 -9.47 11.69 17.44
N GLY A 132 -10.17 11.37 16.35
CA GLY A 132 -11.29 12.17 15.82
C GLY A 132 -10.89 13.36 14.94
N SER A 133 -9.60 13.72 14.85
CA SER A 133 -9.11 14.74 13.94
C SER A 133 -8.88 14.14 12.55
N GLY A 134 -9.44 14.75 11.51
CA GLY A 134 -9.31 14.30 10.13
C GLY A 134 -8.38 15.18 9.30
N PHE A 135 -7.51 14.56 8.50
CA PHE A 135 -6.55 15.21 7.61
C PHE A 135 -6.76 14.70 6.18
N ALA A 136 -6.85 15.63 5.23
CA ALA A 136 -6.96 15.27 3.82
C ALA A 136 -5.58 14.86 3.27
N LEU A 137 -5.58 13.82 2.43
CA LEU A 137 -4.38 13.34 1.76
C LEU A 137 -4.44 13.65 0.26
N ILE A 138 -3.29 14.00 -0.32
CA ILE A 138 -3.06 14.00 -1.76
C ILE A 138 -2.40 12.68 -2.14
N ALA A 139 -2.90 12.02 -3.18
CA ALA A 139 -2.41 10.74 -3.64
C ALA A 139 -1.74 10.83 -5.01
N LYS A 140 -0.62 10.10 -5.17
CA LYS A 140 0.03 9.87 -6.46
C LYS A 140 0.38 8.38 -6.56
N GLY A 141 -0.34 7.65 -7.41
CA GLY A 141 -0.22 6.19 -7.46
C GLY A 141 -0.62 5.55 -6.12
N ALA A 142 0.25 4.73 -5.56
CA ALA A 142 0.05 4.07 -4.27
C ALA A 142 0.52 4.90 -3.06
N ASN A 143 1.11 6.07 -3.28
CA ASN A 143 1.67 6.93 -2.25
C ASN A 143 0.73 8.10 -1.94
N ALA A 144 0.70 8.54 -0.69
CA ALA A 144 -0.06 9.70 -0.24
C ALA A 144 0.73 10.52 0.79
N TRP A 145 0.45 11.82 0.80
CA TRP A 145 1.01 12.81 1.71
C TRP A 145 -0.10 13.71 2.25
N ILE A 146 0.19 14.49 3.28
CA ILE A 146 -0.75 15.52 3.76
C ILE A 146 -0.98 16.52 2.64
N LYS A 147 -2.25 16.76 2.31
CA LYS A 147 -2.65 17.64 1.20
C LYS A 147 -2.26 19.10 1.44
N ASN A 148 -2.41 19.56 2.67
CA ASN A 148 -2.05 20.93 3.08
C ASN A 148 -0.77 20.88 3.91
N GLN A 149 0.35 21.31 3.33
CA GLN A 149 1.64 21.31 3.99
C GLN A 149 1.65 22.10 5.31
N ALA A 150 0.82 23.14 5.43
CA ALA A 150 0.67 23.90 6.68
C ALA A 150 0.06 23.06 7.82
N GLU A 151 -0.58 21.93 7.52
CA GLU A 151 -1.14 21.00 8.51
C GLU A 151 -0.17 19.87 8.89
N GLU A 152 0.97 19.74 8.22
CA GLU A 152 1.89 18.62 8.43
C GLU A 152 2.42 18.57 9.86
N ALA A 153 2.88 19.69 10.41
CA ALA A 153 3.33 19.76 11.81
C ALA A 153 2.21 19.37 12.79
N LYS A 154 0.98 19.83 12.55
CA LYS A 154 -0.19 19.46 13.35
C LYS A 154 -0.50 17.98 13.26
N PHE A 155 -0.33 17.40 12.06
CA PHE A 155 -0.51 15.98 11.84
C PHE A 155 0.51 15.15 12.62
N VAL A 156 1.80 15.52 12.54
CA VAL A 156 2.88 14.86 13.30
C VAL A 156 2.66 14.97 14.81
N ASP A 157 2.24 16.12 15.30
CA ASP A 157 1.88 16.32 16.71
C ASP A 157 0.72 15.41 17.14
N ALA A 158 -0.30 15.28 16.29
CA ALA A 158 -1.41 14.37 16.55
C ALA A 158 -0.96 12.90 16.55
N LEU A 159 -0.04 12.51 15.65
CA LEU A 159 0.56 11.18 15.64
C LEU A 159 1.33 10.89 16.94
N LYS A 160 2.16 11.83 17.41
CA LYS A 160 2.95 11.67 18.65
C LYS A 160 2.08 11.51 19.90
N LYS A 161 0.90 12.13 19.92
CA LYS A 161 -0.03 12.15 21.06
C LYS A 161 -1.12 11.09 20.96
N GLY A 162 -1.37 10.55 19.77
CA GLY A 162 -2.41 9.59 19.50
C GLY A 162 -2.03 8.15 19.88
N SER A 163 -3.01 7.28 19.89
CA SER A 163 -2.81 5.84 20.07
C SER A 163 -2.98 5.04 18.77
N LYS A 164 -3.72 5.61 17.83
CA LYS A 164 -4.11 4.94 16.58
C LYS A 164 -4.23 5.95 15.43
N LEU A 165 -3.65 5.58 14.30
CA LEU A 165 -3.87 6.22 13.01
C LEU A 165 -4.78 5.33 12.16
N VAL A 166 -5.81 5.92 11.55
CA VAL A 166 -6.68 5.26 10.58
C VAL A 166 -6.54 5.96 9.24
N VAL A 167 -6.19 5.22 8.20
CA VAL A 167 -6.06 5.74 6.83
C VAL A 167 -7.15 5.12 5.97
N LYS A 168 -7.95 5.95 5.33
CA LYS A 168 -9.01 5.56 4.40
C LYS A 168 -8.68 6.07 3.00
N ALA A 169 -8.88 5.22 2.00
CA ALA A 169 -8.74 5.61 0.60
C ALA A 169 -9.59 4.72 -0.30
N SER A 170 -10.00 5.26 -1.45
CA SER A 170 -10.63 4.46 -2.51
C SER A 170 -9.60 4.11 -3.57
N SER A 171 -9.63 2.87 -4.05
CA SER A 171 -8.83 2.47 -5.21
C SER A 171 -9.40 3.07 -6.51
N LEU A 172 -8.62 3.06 -7.59
CA LEU A 172 -9.11 3.43 -8.93
C LEU A 172 -10.30 2.56 -9.39
N ARG A 173 -10.45 1.36 -8.83
CA ARG A 173 -11.56 0.43 -9.10
C ARG A 173 -12.79 0.69 -8.21
N GLY A 174 -12.74 1.71 -7.34
CA GLY A 174 -13.86 2.09 -6.46
C GLY A 174 -13.94 1.33 -5.13
N HIS A 175 -13.01 0.42 -4.84
CA HIS A 175 -13.00 -0.24 -3.53
C HIS A 175 -12.54 0.74 -2.44
N VAL A 176 -13.36 0.94 -1.42
CA VAL A 176 -13.01 1.71 -0.23
C VAL A 176 -12.21 0.82 0.71
N THR A 177 -11.07 1.31 1.17
CA THR A 177 -10.19 0.58 2.09
C THR A 177 -9.92 1.40 3.34
N THR A 178 -9.67 0.69 4.44
CA THR A 178 -9.28 1.28 5.72
C THR A 178 -8.10 0.49 6.28
N ASP A 179 -6.98 1.14 6.49
CA ASP A 179 -5.81 0.57 7.15
C ASP A 179 -5.62 1.25 8.50
N SER A 180 -5.39 0.46 9.57
CA SER A 180 -5.23 0.94 10.94
C SER A 180 -3.81 0.67 11.44
N TYR A 181 -3.17 1.68 12.00
CA TYR A 181 -1.81 1.62 12.53
C TYR A 181 -1.82 1.91 14.03
N SER A 182 -1.04 1.16 14.79
CA SER A 182 -0.74 1.50 16.18
C SER A 182 0.30 2.62 16.22
N LEU A 183 0.13 3.58 17.13
CA LEU A 183 1.10 4.65 17.36
C LEU A 183 1.98 4.37 18.60
N ALA A 184 1.86 3.16 19.19
CA ALA A 184 2.69 2.76 20.32
C ALA A 184 4.17 2.70 19.91
N GLY A 185 5.01 3.48 20.57
CA GLY A 185 6.44 3.57 20.32
C GLY A 185 6.86 4.63 19.29
N LEU A 186 5.90 5.32 18.65
CA LEU A 186 6.22 6.32 17.64
C LEU A 186 7.07 7.48 18.20
N ALA A 187 6.71 8.02 19.36
CA ALA A 187 7.45 9.15 19.95
C ALA A 187 8.94 8.80 20.13
N GLN A 188 9.24 7.63 20.72
CA GLN A 188 10.62 7.16 20.89
C GLN A 188 11.31 6.88 19.55
N ALA A 189 10.57 6.38 18.56
CA ALA A 189 11.11 6.15 17.22
C ALA A 189 11.51 7.48 16.56
N LEU A 190 10.71 8.53 16.69
CA LEU A 190 11.01 9.87 16.14
C LEU A 190 12.18 10.54 16.86
N GLU A 191 12.28 10.43 18.19
CA GLU A 191 13.46 10.89 18.94
C GLU A 191 14.74 10.22 18.42
N ARG A 192 14.66 8.92 18.11
CA ARG A 192 15.80 8.20 17.54
C ARG A 192 16.11 8.65 16.12
N VAL A 193 15.11 8.91 15.28
CA VAL A 193 15.28 9.46 13.92
C VAL A 193 15.97 10.82 13.98
N GLU A 194 15.53 11.72 14.85
CA GLU A 194 16.10 13.04 15.03
C GLU A 194 17.56 12.98 15.52
N LYS A 195 17.85 12.09 16.48
CA LYS A 195 19.22 11.89 16.99
C LYS A 195 20.18 11.40 15.89
N GLU A 196 19.73 10.54 15.00
CA GLU A 196 20.55 9.98 13.92
C GLU A 196 20.66 10.93 12.73
N CYS A 197 19.62 11.69 12.43
CA CYS A 197 19.51 12.63 11.31
C CYS A 197 18.96 13.98 11.83
N PRO A 198 19.80 14.76 12.58
CA PRO A 198 19.41 16.04 13.17
C PRO A 198 19.15 17.13 12.12
#